data_6fc1d693741f74689a7505119f7acbdd
#
_entry.id   6fc1d693741f74689a7505119f7acbdd
#
_cell.length_a   1.000
_cell.length_b   1.000
_cell.length_c   1.000
_cell.angle_alpha   90.00
_cell.angle_beta   90.00
_cell.angle_gamma   90.00
#
_symmetry.space_group_name_H-M   'P 1'
#
loop_
_entity.id
_entity.type
_entity.pdbx_description
1 polymer ?
#
loop_
_entity_poly.entity_id
_entity_poly.type
_entity_poly.pdbx_seq_one_letter_code
_entity_poly.pdbx_strand_id
1 'polypeptide(L)'
;PQHTTVNFGTCHSCFYQILLRSGRVSPGNILNEKQKKELIYPVLKKIKAHNALSATDLPELAKNLLTAIGYYKNTGDLQSSMDRLPEEWKNDFAQVYSGYEEARKRIRGLDFDDMLKECEELLQKDDALRIYWQNLFSYILIDEFQDINYRQYCIVRLLAQKHKNVFAVGDDDQA
;
A
#
# COMPACT_ATOMS: atom_id res chain seq x y z
N PRO A 1 -28.80 -24.21 11.21
CA PRO A 1 -28.60 -22.95 10.55
C PRO A 1 -27.09 -22.74 10.45
N GLN A 2 -26.55 -22.72 9.21
CA GLN A 2 -25.16 -22.36 8.98
C GLN A 2 -25.05 -20.87 9.33
N HIS A 3 -24.26 -20.54 10.35
CA HIS A 3 -23.92 -19.15 10.64
C HIS A 3 -23.02 -18.64 9.51
N THR A 4 -23.60 -17.92 8.59
CA THR A 4 -22.87 -17.15 7.59
C THR A 4 -22.21 -15.98 8.31
N THR A 5 -20.90 -16.06 8.51
CA THR A 5 -20.11 -14.92 9.02
C THR A 5 -19.88 -13.96 7.87
N VAL A 6 -20.40 -12.75 7.98
CA VAL A 6 -20.12 -11.66 7.05
C VAL A 6 -18.90 -10.89 7.59
N ASN A 7 -17.88 -10.73 6.75
CA ASN A 7 -16.72 -9.89 7.06
C ASN A 7 -16.94 -8.51 6.43
N PHE A 8 -17.04 -7.48 7.27
CA PHE A 8 -17.16 -6.09 6.85
C PHE A 8 -15.84 -5.35 7.08
N GLY A 9 -15.47 -4.48 6.17
CA GLY A 9 -14.32 -3.61 6.35
C GLY A 9 -13.87 -2.97 5.04
N THR A 10 -12.89 -2.08 5.14
CA THR A 10 -12.20 -1.56 3.96
C THR A 10 -11.38 -2.66 3.30
N CYS A 11 -11.09 -2.54 2.00
CA CYS A 11 -10.19 -3.44 1.28
C CYS A 11 -8.88 -3.64 2.05
N HIS A 12 -8.29 -2.55 2.55
CA HIS A 12 -7.06 -2.61 3.33
C HIS A 12 -7.20 -3.45 4.61
N SER A 13 -8.30 -3.32 5.36
CA SER A 13 -8.51 -4.11 6.57
C SER A 13 -8.68 -5.60 6.28
N CYS A 14 -9.38 -5.94 5.20
CA CYS A 14 -9.56 -7.33 4.77
C CYS A 14 -8.22 -7.95 4.32
N PHE A 15 -7.43 -7.25 3.52
CA PHE A 15 -6.13 -7.74 3.06
C PHE A 15 -5.10 -7.83 4.18
N TYR A 16 -5.15 -6.92 5.14
CA TYR A 16 -4.34 -7.00 6.34
C TYR A 16 -4.63 -8.27 7.15
N GLN A 17 -5.90 -8.68 7.27
CA GLN A 17 -6.26 -9.94 7.93
C GLN A 17 -5.65 -11.17 7.21
N ILE A 18 -5.55 -11.14 5.89
CA ILE A 18 -4.89 -12.20 5.12
C ILE A 18 -3.41 -12.31 5.52
N LEU A 19 -2.72 -11.19 5.57
CA LEU A 19 -1.31 -11.12 5.97
C LEU A 19 -1.07 -11.51 7.43
N LEU A 20 -1.93 -11.08 8.35
CA LEU A 20 -1.86 -11.48 9.76
C LEU A 20 -1.99 -13.00 9.93
N ARG A 21 -2.98 -13.60 9.27
CA ARG A 21 -3.19 -15.06 9.35
C ARG A 21 -2.08 -15.88 8.71
N SER A 22 -1.38 -15.32 7.73
CA SER A 22 -0.21 -15.98 7.12
C SER A 22 1.04 -15.92 8.00
N GLY A 23 1.02 -15.14 9.08
CA GLY A 23 2.20 -14.87 9.91
C GLY A 23 3.25 -13.95 9.27
N ARG A 24 2.94 -13.35 8.09
CA ARG A 24 3.85 -12.45 7.38
C ARG A 24 4.01 -11.12 8.09
N VAL A 25 2.97 -10.64 8.73
CA VAL A 25 2.98 -9.39 9.49
C VAL A 25 2.52 -9.63 10.93
N SER A 26 2.95 -8.76 11.84
CA SER A 26 2.50 -8.75 13.22
C SER A 26 1.60 -7.54 13.47
N PRO A 27 0.69 -7.58 14.44
CA PRO A 27 -0.08 -6.41 14.82
C PRO A 27 0.85 -5.24 15.13
N GLY A 28 0.53 -4.05 14.58
CA GLY A 28 1.32 -2.85 14.80
C GLY A 28 2.43 -2.57 13.78
N ASN A 29 2.65 -3.46 12.81
CA ASN A 29 3.63 -3.21 11.74
C ASN A 29 3.20 -2.15 10.73
N ILE A 30 1.90 -1.82 10.64
CA ILE A 30 1.41 -0.80 9.71
C ILE A 30 1.81 0.58 10.18
N LEU A 31 2.53 1.28 9.31
CA LEU A 31 3.02 2.63 9.58
C LEU A 31 1.90 3.66 9.39
N ASN A 32 1.68 4.49 10.39
CA ASN A 32 0.85 5.67 10.25
C ASN A 32 1.65 6.85 9.62
N GLU A 33 0.95 7.92 9.24
CA GLU A 33 1.57 9.07 8.58
C GLU A 33 2.67 9.73 9.42
N LYS A 34 2.53 9.75 10.74
CA LYS A 34 3.56 10.29 11.64
C LYS A 34 4.83 9.44 11.59
N GLN A 35 4.69 8.12 11.68
CA GLN A 35 5.81 7.18 11.62
C GLN A 35 6.52 7.22 10.27
N LYS A 36 5.78 7.31 9.15
CA LYS A 36 6.38 7.50 7.82
C LYS A 36 7.23 8.77 7.76
N LYS A 37 6.74 9.91 8.30
CA LYS A 37 7.50 11.16 8.37
C LYS A 37 8.73 11.02 9.25
N GLU A 38 8.64 10.35 10.39
CA GLU A 38 9.78 10.08 11.27
C GLU A 38 10.88 9.26 10.58
N LEU A 39 10.51 8.37 9.66
CA LEU A 39 11.46 7.57 8.87
C LEU A 39 12.11 8.38 7.73
N ILE A 40 11.35 9.22 7.04
CA ILE A 40 11.88 9.96 5.88
C ILE A 40 12.74 11.17 6.29
N TYR A 41 12.46 11.83 7.40
CA TYR A 41 13.19 13.04 7.83
C TYR A 41 14.71 12.83 7.96
N PRO A 42 15.23 11.76 8.59
CA PRO A 42 16.67 11.51 8.63
C PRO A 42 17.29 11.29 7.25
N VAL A 43 16.54 10.68 6.33
CA VAL A 43 16.96 10.44 4.95
C VAL A 43 17.14 11.78 4.22
N LEU A 44 16.15 12.67 4.32
CA LEU A 44 16.20 14.00 3.69
C LEU A 44 17.35 14.82 4.22
N LYS A 45 17.56 14.83 5.54
CA LYS A 45 18.69 15.54 6.17
C LYS A 45 20.04 15.03 5.70
N LYS A 46 20.17 13.71 5.49
CA LYS A 46 21.42 13.10 5.01
C LYS A 46 21.72 13.48 3.55
N ILE A 47 20.70 13.52 2.69
CA ILE A 47 20.86 13.81 1.25
C ILE A 47 21.20 15.29 1.06
N LYS A 48 20.56 16.21 1.74
CA LYS A 48 20.76 17.65 1.62
C LYS A 48 21.57 18.24 2.79
N ALA A 49 22.52 17.48 3.33
CA ALA A 49 23.32 17.91 4.49
C ALA A 49 24.07 19.25 4.28
N HIS A 50 24.31 19.65 3.01
CA HIS A 50 25.00 20.90 2.66
C HIS A 50 24.05 22.03 2.26
N ASN A 51 22.78 21.79 2.04
CA ASN A 51 21.77 22.80 1.74
C ASN A 51 20.78 22.83 2.89
N ALA A 52 20.76 23.92 3.65
CA ALA A 52 19.86 24.10 4.79
C ALA A 52 18.40 24.01 4.34
N LEU A 53 17.79 22.83 4.56
CA LEU A 53 16.33 22.72 4.45
C LEU A 53 15.73 23.58 5.55
N SER A 54 14.87 24.52 5.17
CA SER A 54 14.10 25.29 6.14
C SER A 54 13.24 24.31 6.95
N ALA A 55 13.22 24.49 8.27
CA ALA A 55 12.38 23.67 9.15
C ALA A 55 10.88 23.80 8.84
N THR A 56 10.49 24.91 8.18
CA THR A 56 9.13 25.19 7.73
C THR A 56 8.72 24.39 6.51
N ASP A 57 9.63 24.05 5.61
CA ASP A 57 9.32 23.39 4.33
C ASP A 57 9.41 21.85 4.42
N LEU A 58 10.10 21.35 5.43
CA LEU A 58 10.35 19.92 5.62
C LEU A 58 9.07 19.06 5.74
N PRO A 59 8.00 19.48 6.45
CA PRO A 59 6.77 18.68 6.56
C PRO A 59 6.02 18.55 5.25
N GLU A 60 5.97 19.59 4.43
CA GLU A 60 5.31 19.58 3.13
C GLU A 60 6.13 18.78 2.12
N LEU A 61 7.43 18.99 2.07
CA LEU A 61 8.34 18.21 1.26
C LEU A 61 8.25 16.71 1.56
N ALA A 62 8.26 16.35 2.83
CA ALA A 62 8.12 14.93 3.24
C ALA A 62 6.78 14.36 2.79
N LYS A 63 5.69 15.12 2.87
CA LYS A 63 4.38 14.71 2.35
C LYS A 63 4.43 14.46 0.84
N ASN A 64 5.00 15.37 0.07
CA ASN A 64 5.08 15.26 -1.38
C ASN A 64 5.94 14.06 -1.79
N LEU A 65 7.08 13.84 -1.13
CA LEU A 65 7.95 12.69 -1.38
C LEU A 65 7.28 11.36 -1.00
N LEU A 66 6.60 11.29 0.13
CA LEU A 66 5.84 10.08 0.52
C LEU A 66 4.71 9.78 -0.46
N THR A 67 4.03 10.81 -0.98
CA THR A 67 3.00 10.65 -2.03
C THR A 67 3.62 10.12 -3.32
N ALA A 68 4.76 10.67 -3.76
CA ALA A 68 5.48 10.20 -4.94
C ALA A 68 6.00 8.76 -4.78
N ILE A 69 6.48 8.40 -3.58
CA ILE A 69 6.90 7.03 -3.24
C ILE A 69 5.71 6.07 -3.32
N GLY A 70 4.56 6.42 -2.76
CA GLY A 70 3.33 5.62 -2.84
C GLY A 70 2.89 5.43 -4.28
N TYR A 71 2.90 6.48 -5.09
CA TYR A 71 2.58 6.39 -6.51
C TYR A 71 3.53 5.44 -7.25
N TYR A 72 4.85 5.58 -7.04
CA TYR A 72 5.85 4.70 -7.64
C TYR A 72 5.66 3.22 -7.23
N LYS A 73 5.36 2.96 -5.96
CA LYS A 73 5.11 1.60 -5.47
C LYS A 73 3.89 0.96 -6.15
N ASN A 74 2.86 1.73 -6.45
CA ASN A 74 1.63 1.22 -7.05
C ASN A 74 1.72 1.05 -8.56
N THR A 75 2.44 1.94 -9.25
CA THR A 75 2.45 1.99 -10.72
C THR A 75 3.75 1.47 -11.35
N GLY A 76 4.87 1.56 -10.65
CA GLY A 76 6.20 1.34 -11.20
C GLY A 76 6.68 2.47 -12.11
N ASP A 77 5.88 3.53 -12.29
CA ASP A 77 6.19 4.65 -13.18
C ASP A 77 7.06 5.69 -12.45
N LEU A 78 8.35 5.59 -12.70
CA LEU A 78 9.34 6.49 -12.11
C LEU A 78 9.17 7.95 -12.59
N GLN A 79 8.92 8.14 -13.89
CA GLN A 79 8.82 9.47 -14.47
C GLN A 79 7.64 10.25 -13.89
N SER A 80 6.44 9.67 -13.93
CA SER A 80 5.24 10.29 -13.37
C SER A 80 5.34 10.51 -11.85
N SER A 81 6.13 9.69 -11.16
CA SER A 81 6.41 9.88 -9.73
C SER A 81 7.29 11.11 -9.48
N MET A 82 8.33 11.29 -10.28
CA MET A 82 9.22 12.46 -10.19
C MET A 82 8.54 13.76 -10.61
N ASP A 83 7.63 13.72 -11.59
CA ASP A 83 6.89 14.91 -12.06
C ASP A 83 5.98 15.53 -10.97
N ARG A 84 5.70 14.79 -9.92
CA ARG A 84 4.95 15.24 -8.73
C ARG A 84 5.81 15.99 -7.72
N LEU A 85 7.13 16.09 -7.96
CA LEU A 85 8.10 16.65 -7.02
C LEU A 85 8.59 18.02 -7.48
N PRO A 86 9.03 18.89 -6.55
CA PRO A 86 9.81 20.06 -6.89
C PRO A 86 11.06 19.68 -7.69
N GLU A 87 11.44 20.51 -8.67
CA GLU A 87 12.51 20.20 -9.64
C GLU A 87 13.83 19.79 -8.97
N GLU A 88 14.16 20.46 -7.88
CA GLU A 88 15.37 20.24 -7.08
C GLU A 88 15.45 18.85 -6.41
N TRP A 89 14.32 18.13 -6.31
CA TRP A 89 14.24 16.80 -5.68
C TRP A 89 14.05 15.66 -6.66
N LYS A 90 13.80 15.94 -7.92
CA LYS A 90 13.61 14.90 -8.95
C LYS A 90 14.84 14.00 -9.08
N ASN A 91 16.03 14.58 -9.13
CA ASN A 91 17.27 13.82 -9.23
C ASN A 91 17.61 13.01 -7.98
N ASP A 92 17.14 13.44 -6.82
CA ASP A 92 17.39 12.77 -5.55
C ASP A 92 16.33 11.69 -5.21
N PHE A 93 15.23 11.60 -5.99
CA PHE A 93 14.10 10.72 -5.69
C PHE A 93 14.51 9.25 -5.48
N ALA A 94 15.36 8.70 -6.35
CA ALA A 94 15.82 7.32 -6.23
C ALA A 94 16.58 7.07 -4.93
N GLN A 95 17.41 8.04 -4.50
CA GLN A 95 18.15 7.96 -3.24
C GLN A 95 17.23 8.12 -2.03
N VAL A 96 16.25 9.02 -2.10
CA VAL A 96 15.21 9.18 -1.05
C VAL A 96 14.40 7.89 -0.91
N TYR A 97 13.94 7.33 -2.04
CA TYR A 97 13.19 6.08 -2.06
C TYR A 97 13.98 4.93 -1.42
N SER A 98 15.24 4.72 -1.84
CA SER A 98 16.09 3.68 -1.28
C SER A 98 16.32 3.87 0.21
N GLY A 99 16.63 5.08 0.66
CA GLY A 99 16.83 5.39 2.07
C GLY A 99 15.57 5.19 2.93
N TYR A 100 14.40 5.57 2.40
CA TYR A 100 13.13 5.32 3.07
C TYR A 100 12.82 3.82 3.19
N GLU A 101 13.03 3.06 2.11
CA GLU A 101 12.80 1.60 2.11
C GLU A 101 13.75 0.87 3.08
N GLU A 102 15.02 1.28 3.15
CA GLU A 102 15.97 0.74 4.13
C GLU A 102 15.54 1.02 5.58
N ALA A 103 15.14 2.27 5.86
CA ALA A 103 14.68 2.67 7.18
C ALA A 103 13.42 1.89 7.59
N ARG A 104 12.45 1.76 6.68
CA ARG A 104 11.22 1.01 6.87
C ARG A 104 11.48 -0.47 7.15
N LYS A 105 12.32 -1.11 6.32
CA LYS A 105 12.68 -2.53 6.46
C LYS A 105 13.39 -2.82 7.78
N ARG A 106 14.24 -1.91 8.26
CA ARG A 106 14.96 -2.04 9.54
C ARG A 106 14.02 -2.18 10.72
N ILE A 107 12.90 -1.49 10.70
CA ILE A 107 11.87 -1.56 11.75
C ILE A 107 10.76 -2.58 11.43
N ARG A 108 10.87 -3.30 10.31
CA ARG A 108 9.83 -4.21 9.79
C ARG A 108 8.48 -3.51 9.61
N GLY A 109 8.49 -2.22 9.34
CA GLY A 109 7.28 -1.43 9.09
C GLY A 109 6.72 -1.72 7.71
N LEU A 110 5.40 -1.61 7.56
CA LEU A 110 4.68 -1.72 6.30
C LEU A 110 3.83 -0.47 6.11
N ASP A 111 3.93 0.18 4.96
CA ASP A 111 2.92 1.13 4.55
C ASP A 111 1.76 0.40 3.83
N PHE A 112 0.69 1.13 3.53
CA PHE A 112 -0.48 0.53 2.88
C PHE A 112 -0.17 -0.01 1.48
N ASP A 113 0.75 0.62 0.75
CA ASP A 113 1.12 0.19 -0.60
C ASP A 113 1.93 -1.11 -0.57
N ASP A 114 2.87 -1.24 0.39
CA ASP A 114 3.60 -2.48 0.64
C ASP A 114 2.66 -3.60 1.07
N MET A 115 1.68 -3.29 1.93
CA MET A 115 0.70 -4.27 2.40
C MET A 115 -0.09 -4.87 1.24
N LEU A 116 -0.54 -4.04 0.28
CA LEU A 116 -1.23 -4.52 -0.91
C LEU A 116 -0.32 -5.40 -1.77
N LYS A 117 0.92 -4.96 -1.99
CA LYS A 117 1.92 -5.72 -2.75
C LYS A 117 2.20 -7.07 -2.12
N GLU A 118 2.47 -7.10 -0.82
CA GLU A 118 2.75 -8.35 -0.10
C GLU A 118 1.54 -9.30 -0.08
N CYS A 119 0.32 -8.76 0.04
CA CYS A 119 -0.90 -9.56 -0.02
C CYS A 119 -1.10 -10.19 -1.40
N GLU A 120 -0.93 -9.42 -2.47
CA GLU A 120 -1.03 -9.93 -3.84
C GLU A 120 0.01 -11.02 -4.09
N GLU A 121 1.29 -10.76 -3.80
CA GLU A 121 2.39 -11.71 -3.98
C GLU A 121 2.18 -13.00 -3.17
N LEU A 122 1.69 -12.87 -1.94
CA LEU A 122 1.41 -14.01 -1.08
C LEU A 122 0.33 -14.90 -1.68
N LEU A 123 -0.80 -14.32 -2.12
CA LEU A 123 -1.89 -15.06 -2.73
C LEU A 123 -1.51 -15.67 -4.09
N GLN A 124 -0.56 -15.08 -4.82
CA GLN A 124 -0.04 -15.64 -6.05
C GLN A 124 0.89 -16.85 -5.82
N LYS A 125 1.71 -16.81 -4.77
CA LYS A 125 2.77 -17.80 -4.50
C LYS A 125 2.31 -18.95 -3.60
N ASP A 126 1.32 -18.72 -2.73
CA ASP A 126 0.81 -19.70 -1.77
C ASP A 126 -0.59 -20.17 -2.16
N ASP A 127 -0.64 -21.27 -2.93
CA ASP A 127 -1.87 -21.86 -3.41
C ASP A 127 -2.77 -22.36 -2.26
N ALA A 128 -2.19 -22.91 -1.20
CA ALA A 128 -2.95 -23.43 -0.07
C ALA A 128 -3.66 -22.29 0.67
N LEU A 129 -2.95 -21.19 0.90
CA LEU A 129 -3.52 -19.99 1.53
C LEU A 129 -4.59 -19.37 0.62
N ARG A 130 -4.32 -19.25 -0.69
CA ARG A 130 -5.30 -18.73 -1.65
C ARG A 130 -6.59 -19.56 -1.65
N ILE A 131 -6.47 -20.89 -1.73
CA ILE A 131 -7.62 -21.79 -1.71
C ILE A 131 -8.39 -21.69 -0.39
N TYR A 132 -7.69 -21.55 0.74
CA TYR A 132 -8.33 -21.33 2.04
C TYR A 132 -9.23 -20.09 2.02
N TRP A 133 -8.72 -18.94 1.55
CA TRP A 133 -9.50 -17.71 1.48
C TRP A 133 -10.62 -17.75 0.45
N GLN A 134 -10.39 -18.40 -0.70
CA GLN A 134 -11.43 -18.65 -1.72
C GLN A 134 -12.59 -19.52 -1.19
N ASN A 135 -12.31 -20.42 -0.26
CA ASN A 135 -13.34 -21.25 0.37
C ASN A 135 -14.08 -20.50 1.50
N LEU A 136 -13.40 -19.54 2.13
CA LEU A 136 -14.00 -18.73 3.21
C LEU A 136 -15.01 -17.72 2.65
N PHE A 137 -14.71 -17.13 1.50
CA PHE A 137 -15.57 -16.14 0.85
C PHE A 137 -16.46 -16.82 -0.20
N SER A 138 -17.75 -16.90 0.04
CA SER A 138 -18.73 -17.37 -0.97
C SER A 138 -19.14 -16.26 -1.94
N TYR A 139 -19.12 -15.02 -1.48
CA TYR A 139 -19.46 -13.80 -2.23
C TYR A 139 -18.50 -12.68 -1.82
N ILE A 140 -18.15 -11.83 -2.77
CA ILE A 140 -17.40 -10.59 -2.53
C ILE A 140 -18.27 -9.43 -3.02
N LEU A 141 -18.59 -8.51 -2.10
CA LEU A 141 -19.38 -7.32 -2.36
C LEU A 141 -18.45 -6.12 -2.22
N ILE A 142 -18.38 -5.29 -3.25
CA ILE A 142 -17.53 -4.09 -3.28
C ILE A 142 -18.43 -2.90 -3.52
N ASP A 143 -18.39 -1.96 -2.61
CA ASP A 143 -18.99 -0.65 -2.74
C ASP A 143 -17.91 0.35 -3.17
N GLU A 144 -18.31 1.44 -3.84
CA GLU A 144 -17.41 2.47 -4.38
C GLU A 144 -16.29 1.86 -5.25
N PHE A 145 -16.68 1.02 -6.22
CA PHE A 145 -15.73 0.29 -7.06
C PHE A 145 -14.78 1.21 -7.82
N GLN A 146 -15.18 2.44 -8.13
CA GLN A 146 -14.33 3.45 -8.77
C GLN A 146 -13.12 3.86 -7.93
N ASP A 147 -13.18 3.68 -6.60
CA ASP A 147 -12.10 4.07 -5.67
C ASP A 147 -11.04 2.97 -5.47
N ILE A 148 -11.28 1.76 -5.97
CA ILE A 148 -10.29 0.69 -5.84
C ILE A 148 -9.16 0.86 -6.86
N ASN A 149 -7.92 0.76 -6.38
CA ASN A 149 -6.76 0.78 -7.27
C ASN A 149 -6.56 -0.57 -7.97
N TYR A 150 -5.70 -0.58 -9.01
CA TYR A 150 -5.44 -1.78 -9.81
C TYR A 150 -4.96 -2.97 -8.98
N ARG A 151 -4.14 -2.74 -7.95
CA ARG A 151 -3.62 -3.82 -7.10
C ARG A 151 -4.71 -4.43 -6.21
N GLN A 152 -5.59 -3.61 -5.66
CA GLN A 152 -6.77 -4.08 -4.92
C GLN A 152 -7.67 -4.93 -5.82
N TYR A 153 -7.89 -4.49 -7.06
CA TYR A 153 -8.61 -5.26 -8.05
C TYR A 153 -7.96 -6.63 -8.33
N CYS A 154 -6.63 -6.69 -8.50
CA CYS A 154 -5.90 -7.95 -8.69
C CYS A 154 -6.08 -8.91 -7.50
N ILE A 155 -6.02 -8.41 -6.27
CA ILE A 155 -6.25 -9.21 -5.06
C ILE A 155 -7.69 -9.77 -5.05
N VAL A 156 -8.68 -8.92 -5.33
CA VAL A 156 -10.09 -9.36 -5.41
C VAL A 156 -10.26 -10.45 -6.46
N ARG A 157 -9.65 -10.31 -7.64
CA ARG A 157 -9.67 -11.34 -8.69
C ARG A 157 -9.09 -12.67 -8.22
N LEU A 158 -7.95 -12.64 -7.52
CA LEU A 158 -7.34 -13.86 -6.97
C LEU A 158 -8.28 -14.54 -5.97
N LEU A 159 -8.93 -13.78 -5.09
CA LEU A 159 -9.87 -14.30 -4.11
C LEU A 159 -11.14 -14.85 -4.75
N ALA A 160 -11.65 -14.20 -5.78
CA ALA A 160 -12.88 -14.60 -6.48
C ALA A 160 -12.68 -15.72 -7.53
N GLN A 161 -11.46 -16.08 -7.87
CA GLN A 161 -11.14 -16.93 -9.00
C GLN A 161 -11.90 -18.27 -9.01
N LYS A 162 -12.18 -18.82 -7.82
CA LYS A 162 -12.87 -20.10 -7.67
C LYS A 162 -14.39 -20.00 -7.88
N HIS A 163 -15.02 -19.04 -7.22
CA HIS A 163 -16.50 -18.94 -7.17
C HIS A 163 -17.07 -17.90 -8.15
N LYS A 164 -16.28 -16.90 -8.56
CA LYS A 164 -16.64 -15.82 -9.49
C LYS A 164 -17.85 -14.96 -9.02
N ASN A 165 -18.24 -15.07 -7.77
CA ASN A 165 -19.37 -14.36 -7.18
C ASN A 165 -18.90 -12.99 -6.67
N VAL A 166 -18.76 -12.05 -7.57
CA VAL A 166 -18.41 -10.66 -7.24
C VAL A 166 -19.56 -9.75 -7.65
N PHE A 167 -19.98 -8.91 -6.71
CA PHE A 167 -20.93 -7.83 -6.96
C PHE A 167 -20.24 -6.50 -6.64
N ALA A 168 -20.14 -5.66 -7.62
CA ALA A 168 -19.48 -4.36 -7.51
C ALA A 168 -20.49 -3.25 -7.83
N VAL A 169 -20.50 -2.24 -6.96
CA VAL A 169 -21.29 -1.02 -7.14
C VAL A 169 -20.33 0.15 -7.19
N GLY A 170 -20.53 1.04 -8.11
CA GLY A 170 -19.70 2.23 -8.33
C GLY A 170 -20.44 3.28 -9.13
N ASP A 171 -19.89 4.49 -9.13
CA ASP A 171 -20.41 5.64 -9.83
C ASP A 171 -19.43 6.05 -10.96
N ASP A 172 -19.88 5.93 -12.22
CA ASP A 172 -19.07 6.27 -13.39
C ASP A 172 -18.79 7.78 -13.50
N ASP A 173 -19.66 8.61 -12.91
CA ASP A 173 -19.50 10.08 -12.95
C ASP A 173 -18.39 10.58 -11.99
N GLN A 174 -17.87 9.72 -11.12
CA GLN A 174 -16.79 10.04 -10.17
C GLN A 174 -15.43 9.44 -10.56
N ALA A 175 -15.35 8.75 -11.70
CA ALA A 175 -14.14 8.02 -12.13
C ALA A 175 -13.14 8.90 -12.89
#